data_d24930bdf0044793704408e2c934211f
#
_entry.id   d24930bdf0044793704408e2c934211f
#
_cell.length_a   1.000
_cell.length_b   1.000
_cell.length_c   1.000
_cell.angle_alpha   90.00
_cell.angle_beta   90.00
_cell.angle_gamma   90.00
#
_symmetry.space_group_name_H-M   'P 1'
#
loop_
_entity.id
_entity.type
_entity.pdbx_description
1 polymer ?
#
loop_
_entity_poly.entity_id
_entity_poly.type
_entity_poly.pdbx_seq_one_letter_code
_entity_poly.pdbx_strand_id
1 'polypeptide(L)'
;MSHDTDDARYPVQKTDREWRESLDPTQYRVARHGDTERAFTGKYWNHWADGSYRCVGCGQVLFDSGTKFDAGCGWPSWWKEIEPGRIERIEDHSHGMTRIEVRCANCGSHLGHVFDDGPEPSGERSCINSASIDFKPKG
;
A
#
# COMPACT_ATOMS: atom_id res chain seq x y z
N MET A 1 -15.83 16.77 -2.62
CA MET A 1 -14.53 16.73 -1.97
C MET A 1 -13.46 16.39 -2.98
N SER A 2 -12.41 17.06 -2.93
CA SER A 2 -11.37 16.94 -3.92
C SER A 2 -10.17 16.17 -3.36
N HIS A 3 -9.74 15.12 -4.07
CA HIS A 3 -8.49 14.46 -3.75
C HIS A 3 -7.30 15.41 -3.88
N ASP A 4 -7.45 16.45 -4.69
CA ASP A 4 -6.39 17.44 -4.87
C ASP A 4 -6.03 18.14 -3.58
N THR A 5 -7.02 18.39 -2.69
CA THR A 5 -6.78 19.01 -1.41
C THR A 5 -5.89 18.13 -0.53
N ASP A 6 -6.17 16.81 -0.49
CA ASP A 6 -5.36 15.87 0.28
C ASP A 6 -3.99 15.69 -0.35
N ASP A 7 -3.92 15.66 -1.67
CA ASP A 7 -2.67 15.45 -2.39
C ASP A 7 -1.69 16.62 -2.20
N ALA A 8 -2.19 17.81 -1.90
CA ALA A 8 -1.35 19.01 -1.77
C ALA A 8 -0.28 18.88 -0.69
N ARG A 9 -0.45 18.00 0.29
CA ARG A 9 0.54 17.81 1.38
C ARG A 9 1.63 16.79 1.04
N TYR A 10 1.52 16.11 -0.11
CA TYR A 10 2.49 15.08 -0.49
C TYR A 10 3.51 15.66 -1.47
N PRO A 11 4.79 15.20 -1.42
CA PRO A 11 5.81 15.67 -2.35
C PRO A 11 5.46 15.41 -3.82
N VAL A 12 4.86 14.26 -4.12
CA VAL A 12 4.44 13.95 -5.49
C VAL A 12 2.96 14.23 -5.63
N GLN A 13 2.62 15.12 -6.56
CA GLN A 13 1.25 15.53 -6.80
C GLN A 13 0.94 15.41 -8.29
N LYS A 14 -0.22 14.84 -8.59
CA LYS A 14 -0.70 14.71 -9.96
C LYS A 14 -2.18 15.01 -9.99
N THR A 15 -2.67 15.49 -11.13
CA THR A 15 -4.11 15.66 -11.33
C THR A 15 -4.77 14.29 -11.44
N ASP A 16 -6.08 14.24 -11.22
CA ASP A 16 -6.85 13.01 -11.39
C ASP A 16 -6.65 12.41 -12.78
N ARG A 17 -6.62 13.27 -13.79
CA ARG A 17 -6.40 12.83 -15.17
C ARG A 17 -5.04 12.17 -15.33
N GLU A 18 -3.98 12.75 -14.75
CA GLU A 18 -2.64 12.18 -14.83
C GLU A 18 -2.57 10.81 -14.15
N TRP A 19 -3.24 10.67 -12.99
CA TRP A 19 -3.32 9.37 -12.32
C TRP A 19 -4.02 8.33 -13.19
N ARG A 20 -5.12 8.70 -13.83
CA ARG A 20 -5.84 7.78 -14.72
C ARG A 20 -4.99 7.34 -15.89
N GLU A 21 -4.17 8.23 -16.42
CA GLU A 21 -3.33 7.94 -17.58
C GLU A 21 -2.15 7.06 -17.21
N SER A 22 -1.62 7.17 -15.99
CA SER A 22 -0.44 6.43 -15.57
C SER A 22 -0.75 5.07 -14.94
N LEU A 23 -1.98 4.83 -14.52
CA LEU A 23 -2.39 3.60 -13.82
C LEU A 23 -3.45 2.87 -14.62
N ASP A 24 -3.47 1.54 -14.50
CA ASP A 24 -4.59 0.79 -15.08
C ASP A 24 -5.84 1.02 -14.22
N PRO A 25 -7.05 0.64 -14.71
CA PRO A 25 -8.27 0.91 -13.97
C PRO A 25 -8.31 0.34 -12.55
N THR A 26 -7.75 -0.85 -12.33
CA THR A 26 -7.72 -1.46 -11.01
C THR A 26 -6.76 -0.72 -10.08
N GLN A 27 -5.57 -0.41 -10.57
CA GLN A 27 -4.58 0.36 -9.82
C GLN A 27 -5.14 1.73 -9.42
N TYR A 28 -5.79 2.39 -10.35
CA TYR A 28 -6.36 3.70 -10.10
C TYR A 28 -7.45 3.62 -9.02
N ARG A 29 -8.36 2.67 -9.13
CA ARG A 29 -9.43 2.50 -8.15
C ARG A 29 -8.89 2.25 -6.74
N VAL A 30 -7.91 1.38 -6.63
CA VAL A 30 -7.33 1.03 -5.32
C VAL A 30 -6.45 2.15 -4.80
N ALA A 31 -5.51 2.61 -5.60
CA ALA A 31 -4.48 3.56 -5.12
C ALA A 31 -5.03 4.98 -4.94
N ARG A 32 -5.98 5.41 -5.79
CA ARG A 32 -6.45 6.79 -5.73
C ARG A 32 -7.87 6.95 -5.21
N HIS A 33 -8.67 5.90 -5.20
CA HIS A 33 -10.04 5.94 -4.68
C HIS A 33 -10.25 5.08 -3.43
N GLY A 34 -9.19 4.50 -2.90
CA GLY A 34 -9.27 3.79 -1.63
C GLY A 34 -10.03 2.47 -1.68
N ASP A 35 -10.20 1.92 -2.88
CA ASP A 35 -10.85 0.62 -3.03
C ASP A 35 -9.94 -0.49 -2.51
N THR A 36 -10.51 -1.68 -2.28
CA THR A 36 -9.78 -2.84 -1.80
C THR A 36 -9.89 -3.95 -2.83
N GLU A 37 -8.78 -4.55 -3.20
CA GLU A 37 -8.80 -5.71 -4.07
C GLU A 37 -9.38 -6.91 -3.31
N ARG A 38 -9.97 -7.84 -4.05
CA ARG A 38 -10.51 -9.05 -3.46
C ARG A 38 -9.37 -9.94 -2.96
N ALA A 39 -9.54 -10.54 -1.78
CA ALA A 39 -8.54 -11.44 -1.19
C ALA A 39 -8.20 -12.57 -2.15
N PHE A 40 -6.93 -12.96 -2.20
CA PHE A 40 -6.41 -14.05 -3.02
C PHE A 40 -6.45 -13.80 -4.53
N THR A 41 -6.72 -12.56 -4.97
CA THR A 41 -6.78 -12.23 -6.39
C THR A 41 -5.61 -11.38 -6.86
N GLY A 42 -4.89 -10.71 -5.95
CA GLY A 42 -3.76 -9.87 -6.31
C GLY A 42 -2.54 -10.71 -6.66
N LYS A 43 -1.61 -10.12 -7.40
CA LYS A 43 -0.47 -10.90 -7.89
C LYS A 43 0.62 -11.15 -6.86
N TYR A 44 0.58 -10.53 -5.69
CA TYR A 44 1.67 -10.64 -4.71
C TYR A 44 1.31 -11.32 -3.40
N TRP A 45 0.07 -11.76 -3.19
CA TRP A 45 -0.29 -12.41 -1.92
C TRP A 45 0.50 -13.71 -1.71
N ASN A 46 0.84 -14.39 -2.79
CA ASN A 46 1.61 -15.64 -2.74
C ASN A 46 2.88 -15.50 -3.59
N HIS A 47 3.63 -14.43 -3.34
CA HIS A 47 4.82 -14.08 -4.11
C HIS A 47 5.98 -13.92 -3.12
N TRP A 48 7.03 -14.72 -3.28
CA TRP A 48 8.08 -14.84 -2.28
C TRP A 48 9.49 -14.60 -2.84
N ALA A 49 9.61 -14.07 -4.03
CA ALA A 49 10.91 -13.75 -4.62
C ALA A 49 11.61 -12.63 -3.84
N ASP A 50 12.93 -12.62 -3.85
CA ASP A 50 13.71 -11.57 -3.20
C ASP A 50 13.64 -10.29 -4.00
N GLY A 51 13.39 -9.19 -3.32
CA GLY A 51 13.32 -7.90 -3.97
C GLY A 51 12.59 -6.88 -3.11
N SER A 52 12.22 -5.79 -3.76
CA SER A 52 11.52 -4.69 -3.10
C SER A 52 10.16 -4.44 -3.74
N TYR A 53 9.27 -3.84 -2.97
CA TYR A 53 7.92 -3.50 -3.43
C TYR A 53 7.79 -1.98 -3.39
N ARG A 54 7.41 -1.39 -4.51
CA ARG A 54 7.33 0.05 -4.72
C ARG A 54 5.90 0.50 -4.85
N CYS A 55 5.65 1.76 -4.50
CA CYS A 55 4.35 2.39 -4.75
C CYS A 55 4.09 2.41 -6.26
N VAL A 56 2.92 1.93 -6.66
CA VAL A 56 2.55 1.91 -8.07
C VAL A 56 2.40 3.34 -8.64
N GLY A 57 2.10 4.30 -7.78
CA GLY A 57 1.87 5.68 -8.20
C GLY A 57 3.14 6.48 -8.42
N CYS A 58 4.12 6.37 -7.51
CA CYS A 58 5.29 7.24 -7.57
C CYS A 58 6.62 6.49 -7.61
N GLY A 59 6.60 5.18 -7.43
CA GLY A 59 7.83 4.37 -7.49
C GLY A 59 8.66 4.34 -6.22
N GLN A 60 8.20 4.99 -5.14
CA GLN A 60 8.95 4.95 -3.88
C GLN A 60 9.00 3.53 -3.33
N VAL A 61 10.18 3.08 -2.90
CA VAL A 61 10.32 1.76 -2.27
C VAL A 61 9.66 1.80 -0.91
N LEU A 62 8.76 0.86 -0.66
CA LEU A 62 7.95 0.82 0.56
C LEU A 62 8.28 -0.37 1.44
N PHE A 63 8.42 -1.54 0.86
CA PHE A 63 8.63 -2.79 1.60
C PHE A 63 9.69 -3.64 0.94
N ASP A 64 10.30 -4.50 1.74
CA ASP A 64 11.31 -5.45 1.27
C ASP A 64 10.83 -6.87 1.53
N SER A 65 11.28 -7.81 0.68
CA SER A 65 10.92 -9.21 0.83
C SER A 65 11.34 -9.80 2.17
N GLY A 66 12.37 -9.22 2.80
CA GLY A 66 12.88 -9.72 4.08
C GLY A 66 11.91 -9.61 5.25
N THR A 67 10.91 -8.72 5.17
CA THR A 67 9.90 -8.59 6.22
C THR A 67 8.51 -9.02 5.77
N LYS A 68 8.40 -9.60 4.58
CA LYS A 68 7.15 -10.17 4.08
C LYS A 68 6.89 -11.52 4.75
N PHE A 69 5.65 -11.76 5.15
CA PHE A 69 5.28 -13.03 5.78
C PHE A 69 3.90 -13.49 5.33
N ASP A 70 3.63 -14.77 5.52
CA ASP A 70 2.34 -15.35 5.15
C ASP A 70 1.37 -15.18 6.31
N ALA A 71 0.46 -14.22 6.17
CA ALA A 71 -0.55 -13.95 7.18
C ALA A 71 -1.82 -14.77 6.98
N GLY A 72 -1.94 -15.48 5.85
CA GLY A 72 -3.12 -16.27 5.53
C GLY A 72 -4.36 -15.46 5.21
N CYS A 73 -4.23 -14.15 5.01
CA CYS A 73 -5.38 -13.27 4.83
C CYS A 73 -5.76 -13.03 3.37
N GLY A 74 -4.91 -13.44 2.42
CA GLY A 74 -5.19 -13.26 1.00
C GLY A 74 -4.64 -11.97 0.40
N TRP A 75 -3.91 -11.19 1.18
CA TRP A 75 -3.19 -10.01 0.73
C TRP A 75 -1.74 -10.12 1.16
N PRO A 76 -0.80 -9.56 0.37
CA PRO A 76 0.60 -9.54 0.82
C PRO A 76 0.74 -8.75 2.11
N SER A 77 1.56 -9.26 3.02
CA SER A 77 1.68 -8.69 4.36
C SER A 77 3.13 -8.58 4.77
N TRP A 78 3.45 -7.51 5.48
CA TRP A 78 4.79 -7.23 6.00
C TRP A 78 4.67 -6.85 7.47
N TRP A 79 5.68 -7.19 8.27
CA TRP A 79 5.69 -6.78 9.66
C TRP A 79 6.42 -5.45 9.88
N LYS A 80 6.98 -4.88 8.81
CA LYS A 80 7.73 -3.62 8.88
C LYS A 80 7.87 -3.01 7.48
N GLU A 81 7.78 -1.68 7.37
CA GLU A 81 8.14 -0.97 6.14
C GLU A 81 9.66 -0.94 6.00
N ILE A 82 10.15 -0.58 4.81
CA ILE A 82 11.59 -0.66 4.52
C ILE A 82 12.41 0.28 5.41
N GLU A 83 11.85 1.45 5.73
CA GLU A 83 12.44 2.37 6.70
C GLU A 83 11.37 3.36 7.17
N PRO A 84 11.56 4.00 8.33
CA PRO A 84 10.57 4.97 8.83
C PRO A 84 10.34 6.11 7.85
N GLY A 85 9.12 6.59 7.80
CA GLY A 85 8.75 7.74 6.96
C GLY A 85 8.32 7.41 5.56
N ARG A 86 8.36 6.14 5.15
CA ARG A 86 7.92 5.75 3.81
C ARG A 86 6.41 5.61 3.70
N ILE A 87 5.73 5.32 4.80
CA ILE A 87 4.28 5.20 4.82
C ILE A 87 3.68 6.19 5.81
N GLU A 88 2.44 6.56 5.56
CA GLU A 88 1.64 7.42 6.43
C GLU A 88 0.51 6.58 7.01
N ARG A 89 0.21 6.78 8.29
CA ARG A 89 -0.86 6.07 8.98
C ARG A 89 -1.97 7.05 9.30
N ILE A 90 -3.19 6.69 8.92
CA ILE A 90 -4.36 7.56 9.07
C ILE A 90 -5.50 6.75 9.67
N GLU A 91 -6.16 7.30 10.69
CA GLU A 91 -7.34 6.65 11.24
C GLU A 91 -8.43 6.54 10.19
N ASP A 92 -9.01 5.36 10.06
CA ASP A 92 -10.05 5.06 9.08
C ASP A 92 -11.27 4.52 9.83
N HIS A 93 -12.36 5.28 9.77
CA HIS A 93 -13.60 4.93 10.45
C HIS A 93 -14.67 4.39 9.51
N SER A 94 -14.31 4.07 8.28
CA SER A 94 -15.26 3.55 7.29
C SER A 94 -15.80 2.17 7.69
N HIS A 95 -16.92 1.80 7.13
CA HIS A 95 -17.57 0.49 7.33
C HIS A 95 -17.91 0.20 8.80
N GLY A 96 -18.12 1.23 9.61
CA GLY A 96 -18.46 1.06 11.03
C GLY A 96 -17.34 0.49 11.86
N MET A 97 -16.10 0.52 11.37
CA MET A 97 -14.93 0.01 12.07
C MET A 97 -13.92 1.13 12.30
N THR A 98 -13.03 0.92 13.25
CA THR A 98 -11.88 1.79 13.43
C THR A 98 -10.64 1.00 13.05
N ARG A 99 -9.97 1.44 11.99
CA ARG A 99 -8.75 0.81 11.48
C ARG A 99 -7.71 1.88 11.22
N ILE A 100 -6.49 1.47 10.96
CA ILE A 100 -5.41 2.38 10.57
C ILE A 100 -5.10 2.15 9.10
N GLU A 101 -5.41 3.13 8.27
CA GLU A 101 -5.09 3.10 6.85
C GLU A 101 -3.61 3.39 6.65
N VAL A 102 -3.00 2.73 5.66
CA VAL A 102 -1.61 2.96 5.25
C VAL A 102 -1.60 3.58 3.87
N ARG A 103 -0.94 4.72 3.73
CA ARG A 103 -0.75 5.41 2.46
C ARG A 103 0.73 5.61 2.18
N CYS A 104 1.07 5.74 0.90
CA CYS A 104 2.41 6.14 0.52
C CYS A 104 2.65 7.58 1.00
N ALA A 105 3.69 7.80 1.80
CA ALA A 105 3.99 9.14 2.33
C ALA A 105 4.45 10.10 1.24
N ASN A 106 4.84 9.60 0.07
CA ASN A 106 5.36 10.40 -1.02
C ASN A 106 4.27 10.93 -1.96
N CYS A 107 3.23 10.15 -2.23
CA CYS A 107 2.20 10.56 -3.18
C CYS A 107 0.76 10.40 -2.66
N GLY A 108 0.59 9.84 -1.47
CA GLY A 108 -0.73 9.69 -0.86
C GLY A 108 -1.54 8.51 -1.39
N SER A 109 -0.95 7.63 -2.20
CA SER A 109 -1.69 6.46 -2.70
C SER A 109 -2.12 5.56 -1.56
N HIS A 110 -3.38 5.11 -1.60
CA HIS A 110 -3.90 4.15 -0.64
C HIS A 110 -3.22 2.81 -0.85
N LEU A 111 -2.64 2.26 0.20
CA LEU A 111 -1.93 0.98 0.14
C LEU A 111 -2.74 -0.13 0.79
N GLY A 112 -3.26 0.11 1.97
CA GLY A 112 -3.99 -0.88 2.73
C GLY A 112 -4.20 -0.43 4.16
N HIS A 113 -4.06 -1.37 5.09
CA HIS A 113 -4.26 -1.11 6.51
C HIS A 113 -3.20 -1.84 7.34
N VAL A 114 -2.92 -1.31 8.53
CA VAL A 114 -2.01 -1.97 9.48
C VAL A 114 -2.80 -2.41 10.70
N PHE A 115 -2.50 -3.62 11.18
CA PHE A 115 -3.14 -4.24 12.34
C PHE A 115 -2.07 -4.61 13.38
N ASP A 116 -2.49 -4.82 14.62
CA ASP A 116 -1.56 -5.13 15.73
C ASP A 116 -1.47 -6.63 16.03
N ASP A 117 -1.81 -7.46 15.06
CA ASP A 117 -1.80 -8.91 15.17
C ASP A 117 -0.70 -9.55 14.31
N GLY A 118 0.41 -8.87 14.16
CA GLY A 118 1.55 -9.35 13.38
C GLY A 118 2.61 -10.05 14.23
N PRO A 119 3.65 -10.59 13.57
CA PRO A 119 4.72 -11.31 14.27
C PRO A 119 5.71 -10.36 14.94
N GLU A 120 6.50 -10.93 15.85
CA GLU A 120 7.64 -10.22 16.42
C GLU A 120 8.65 -9.91 15.32
N PRO A 121 9.44 -8.83 15.42
CA PRO A 121 9.55 -7.96 16.60
C PRO A 121 8.54 -6.80 16.64
N SER A 122 7.88 -6.45 15.54
CA SER A 122 7.01 -5.26 15.54
C SER A 122 5.63 -5.51 16.13
N GLY A 123 5.15 -6.73 16.03
CA GLY A 123 3.77 -7.06 16.40
C GLY A 123 2.75 -6.51 15.40
N GLU A 124 3.20 -5.97 14.28
CA GLU A 124 2.32 -5.35 13.28
C GLU A 124 2.17 -6.19 12.04
N ARG A 125 1.00 -6.09 11.42
CA ARG A 125 0.71 -6.70 10.12
C ARG A 125 0.22 -5.60 9.20
N SER A 126 1.10 -5.18 8.27
CA SER A 126 0.74 -4.25 7.20
C SER A 126 0.16 -5.07 6.06
N CYS A 127 -1.14 -4.99 5.88
CA CYS A 127 -1.90 -5.73 4.89
C CYS A 127 -2.12 -4.80 3.69
N ILE A 128 -1.50 -5.12 2.57
CA ILE A 128 -1.37 -4.18 1.45
C ILE A 128 -2.02 -4.77 0.20
N ASN A 129 -2.69 -3.92 -0.57
CA ASN A 129 -3.27 -4.33 -1.85
C ASN A 129 -2.16 -4.52 -2.89
N SER A 130 -2.15 -5.67 -3.56
CA SER A 130 -1.20 -5.89 -4.66
C SER A 130 -1.33 -4.83 -5.74
N ALA A 131 -2.53 -4.34 -5.98
CA ALA A 131 -2.78 -3.32 -7.00
C ALA A 131 -2.10 -1.99 -6.70
N SER A 132 -1.70 -1.74 -5.44
CA SER A 132 -1.07 -0.49 -5.02
C SER A 132 0.44 -0.53 -5.12
N ILE A 133 1.02 -1.68 -5.40
CA ILE A 133 2.47 -1.86 -5.35
C ILE A 133 2.97 -2.60 -6.60
N ASP A 134 4.26 -2.48 -6.82
CA ASP A 134 4.94 -3.09 -7.94
C ASP A 134 6.24 -3.71 -7.45
N PHE A 135 6.52 -4.95 -7.88
CA PHE A 135 7.69 -5.69 -7.40
C PHE A 135 8.88 -5.43 -8.29
N LYS A 136 10.04 -5.23 -7.65
CA LYS A 136 11.31 -5.15 -8.36
C LYS A 136 12.26 -6.22 -7.83
N PRO A 137 12.71 -7.16 -8.68
CA PRO A 137 13.62 -8.21 -8.24
C PRO A 137 14.94 -7.63 -7.73
N LYS A 138 15.55 -8.33 -6.79
CA LYS A 138 16.86 -7.99 -6.27
C LYS A 138 17.92 -8.31 -7.32
N GLY A 139 18.88 -7.46 -7.40
CA GLY A 139 19.98 -7.62 -8.32
C GLY A 139 19.82 -6.87 -9.59
#